data_488ca0c7299d23247c6467ebf0622dfd
#
_entry.id   488ca0c7299d23247c6467ebf0622dfd
#
_cell.length_a   1.000
_cell.length_b   1.000
_cell.length_c   1.000
_cell.angle_alpha   90.00
_cell.angle_beta   90.00
_cell.angle_gamma   90.00
#
_symmetry.space_group_name_H-M   'P 1'
#
loop_
_entity.id
_entity.type
_entity.pdbx_description
1 polymer ?
#
loop_
_entity_poly.entity_id
_entity_poly.type
_entity_poly.pdbx_seq_one_letter_code
_entity_poly.pdbx_strand_id
1 'polypeptide(L)'
;MYKKYLLLLACGLILTGCGGGGESESTFDSNTSTSGNGNGNGNGNGNGNGNGNGNGNGNGNGNGKYLVVPKDYDKPDGDKVRIYYTIHPATSSKQRIGILLLNFGGPGATAADRLLSKVSSMPTSITESFDIVAMDPRGAGKSAFARELMTCAVGGSCDSTYKEISPYMGSNAVIQDMDSLREHLNEDQINYLGYSYGTRLGALYAERYPTKIRALVLDSSMSPLHQNYEELRIDQAQGHQKIAEYRLDSKPKSMAKLDDIVTQTKDSDYTANDGGTIKKDDVNLILGAIKHPMREYLNNLRGISWSESKLGLSLSALFDKDEAKPFICWRTQCETESNSLSFSHIPKESFTSDEKRSSAMFRSVMCTDERATLDDSDIEGNEDKYLASSSIYGYYLKENLSGLCKGWTAQRSPIASQSEIKNNITEQVLIVGGLYDPQTSYNWSVEMKDTINNAALITIADTVGHGFSYNGIGSCLDDIVTNYLLEPEVKVTDRKCERVKRISYRYSNEAPTVPVNSAHSGDIHL
;
A
#
# COMPACT_ATOMS: atom_id res chain seq x y z
N MET A 1 21.01 -16.32 -10.15
CA MET A 1 20.46 -15.09 -10.80
C MET A 1 18.96 -14.91 -10.57
N TYR A 2 18.15 -15.96 -10.48
CA TYR A 2 16.69 -15.91 -10.27
C TYR A 2 16.27 -15.38 -8.87
N LYS A 3 16.98 -15.71 -7.78
CA LYS A 3 16.65 -15.22 -6.42
C LYS A 3 16.67 -13.68 -6.25
N LYS A 4 17.41 -12.94 -7.10
CA LYS A 4 17.42 -11.46 -7.03
C LYS A 4 16.14 -10.80 -7.54
N TYR A 5 15.41 -11.45 -8.45
CA TYR A 5 14.17 -10.89 -9.02
C TYR A 5 12.94 -11.17 -8.15
N LEU A 6 12.98 -12.23 -7.33
CA LEU A 6 11.87 -12.60 -6.46
C LEU A 6 11.71 -11.69 -5.23
N LEU A 7 12.81 -11.11 -4.73
CA LEU A 7 12.73 -10.12 -3.64
C LEU A 7 11.91 -8.87 -4.07
N LEU A 8 11.93 -8.56 -5.36
CA LEU A 8 11.15 -7.46 -5.93
C LEU A 8 9.64 -7.75 -5.96
N LEU A 9 9.24 -9.02 -6.05
CA LEU A 9 7.83 -9.44 -5.97
C LEU A 9 7.20 -9.16 -4.61
N ALA A 10 7.95 -9.35 -3.54
CA ALA A 10 7.47 -9.07 -2.18
C ALA A 10 7.13 -7.59 -1.97
N CYS A 11 7.88 -6.70 -2.61
CA CYS A 11 7.70 -5.27 -2.48
C CYS A 11 6.71 -4.66 -3.47
N GLY A 12 6.59 -5.21 -4.69
CA GLY A 12 5.56 -4.80 -5.66
C GLY A 12 4.13 -5.01 -5.13
N LEU A 13 3.95 -6.03 -4.29
CA LEU A 13 2.67 -6.35 -3.64
C LEU A 13 2.18 -5.30 -2.63
N ILE A 14 3.08 -4.45 -2.12
CA ILE A 14 2.75 -3.49 -1.06
C ILE A 14 2.39 -2.11 -1.64
N LEU A 15 2.77 -1.82 -2.90
CA LEU A 15 2.67 -0.49 -3.48
C LEU A 15 1.32 -0.13 -4.12
N THR A 16 0.45 -1.11 -4.37
CA THR A 16 -0.75 -0.90 -5.18
C THR A 16 -2.05 -0.71 -4.38
N GLY A 17 -1.99 -0.72 -3.09
CA GLY A 17 -3.17 -0.62 -2.25
C GLY A 17 -3.58 0.82 -1.92
N CYS A 18 -3.91 1.67 -2.87
CA CYS A 18 -4.74 2.88 -2.69
C CYS A 18 -4.74 3.75 -3.95
N GLY A 19 -5.61 3.52 -4.90
CA GLY A 19 -5.73 4.42 -6.04
C GLY A 19 -6.76 3.99 -7.08
N GLY A 20 -8.02 4.29 -6.83
CA GLY A 20 -9.03 4.42 -7.87
C GLY A 20 -9.06 5.87 -8.36
N GLY A 21 -8.18 6.25 -9.26
CA GLY A 21 -8.21 7.55 -9.93
C GLY A 21 -8.14 7.36 -11.44
N GLY A 22 -9.15 7.90 -12.16
CA GLY A 22 -9.19 7.85 -13.62
C GLY A 22 -8.10 8.75 -14.22
N GLU A 23 -7.36 8.20 -15.15
CA GLU A 23 -6.41 8.95 -15.98
C GLU A 23 -7.17 9.74 -17.05
N SER A 24 -6.97 11.05 -17.08
CA SER A 24 -7.20 11.88 -18.24
C SER A 24 -5.88 11.94 -19.03
N GLU A 25 -5.88 11.38 -20.24
CA GLU A 25 -4.79 11.53 -21.19
C GLU A 25 -4.66 13.00 -21.61
N SER A 26 -3.50 13.60 -21.35
CA SER A 26 -3.06 14.81 -22.05
C SER A 26 -1.92 14.42 -22.98
N THR A 27 -2.21 14.41 -24.29
CA THR A 27 -1.26 14.33 -25.37
C THR A 27 -0.36 15.57 -25.36
N PHE A 28 0.96 15.36 -25.26
CA PHE A 28 1.94 16.41 -25.56
C PHE A 28 2.52 16.18 -26.94
N ASP A 29 2.21 17.12 -27.82
CA ASP A 29 2.80 17.28 -29.14
C ASP A 29 4.22 17.84 -29.02
N SER A 30 5.14 17.21 -29.72
CA SER A 30 6.50 17.70 -29.94
C SER A 30 6.54 18.57 -31.18
N ASN A 31 6.98 19.82 -31.09
CA ASN A 31 7.72 20.46 -32.20
C ASN A 31 8.49 21.73 -31.83
N THR A 32 9.78 21.62 -32.16
CA THR A 32 10.73 22.55 -32.82
C THR A 32 11.09 23.91 -32.23
N SER A 33 12.36 23.97 -31.82
CA SER A 33 13.48 24.86 -32.24
C SER A 33 13.25 26.38 -32.34
N THR A 34 14.10 27.16 -31.71
CA THR A 34 15.23 27.89 -32.32
C THR A 34 15.99 28.77 -31.30
N SER A 35 17.28 28.82 -31.55
CA SER A 35 18.40 29.57 -31.05
C SER A 35 18.21 31.03 -30.59
N GLY A 36 18.96 31.40 -29.54
CA GLY A 36 19.24 32.79 -29.19
C GLY A 36 20.47 32.89 -28.27
N ASN A 37 21.56 33.37 -28.82
CA ASN A 37 22.87 33.61 -28.25
C ASN A 37 22.87 34.81 -27.28
N GLY A 38 23.50 34.71 -26.12
CA GLY A 38 23.71 35.87 -25.22
C GLY A 38 24.84 35.63 -24.21
N ASN A 39 25.98 36.13 -24.54
CA ASN A 39 27.24 36.13 -23.78
C ASN A 39 27.19 37.12 -22.59
N GLY A 40 27.62 36.73 -21.40
CA GLY A 40 27.75 37.63 -20.24
C GLY A 40 28.68 37.09 -19.19
N ASN A 41 29.92 37.50 -19.24
CA ASN A 41 31.00 37.21 -18.31
C ASN A 41 30.87 38.06 -17.03
N GLY A 42 30.97 37.47 -15.84
CA GLY A 42 30.99 38.20 -14.59
C GLY A 42 31.60 37.40 -13.45
N ASN A 43 32.88 37.65 -13.20
CA ASN A 43 33.69 37.13 -12.11
C ASN A 43 33.36 37.88 -10.82
N GLY A 44 33.05 37.21 -9.73
CA GLY A 44 32.86 37.87 -8.41
C GLY A 44 33.09 36.91 -7.25
N ASN A 45 34.25 36.97 -6.68
CA ASN A 45 34.65 36.28 -5.46
C ASN A 45 34.03 37.02 -4.24
N GLY A 46 33.29 36.35 -3.38
CA GLY A 46 32.73 36.95 -2.17
C GLY A 46 32.46 35.93 -1.09
N ASN A 47 33.33 35.84 -0.13
CA ASN A 47 33.20 35.13 1.14
C ASN A 47 32.15 35.87 1.99
N GLY A 48 31.05 35.21 2.37
CA GLY A 48 30.02 35.82 3.22
C GLY A 48 29.26 34.78 4.01
N ASN A 49 29.57 34.67 5.28
CA ASN A 49 28.77 33.99 6.30
C ASN A 49 27.43 34.74 6.43
N GLY A 50 26.34 34.09 6.08
CA GLY A 50 25.00 34.70 6.12
C GLY A 50 23.93 33.69 6.50
N ASN A 51 23.47 33.81 7.73
CA ASN A 51 22.21 33.22 8.22
C ASN A 51 21.06 33.78 7.34
N GLY A 52 20.57 33.02 6.42
CA GLY A 52 19.54 33.43 5.47
C GLY A 52 18.29 32.57 5.58
N ASN A 53 17.26 33.12 6.21
CA ASN A 53 15.90 32.70 6.12
C ASN A 53 15.42 32.85 4.64
N GLY A 54 15.63 31.84 3.83
CA GLY A 54 15.32 31.87 2.40
C GLY A 54 13.91 31.33 2.12
N ASN A 55 12.96 32.24 1.99
CA ASN A 55 11.67 32.01 1.37
C ASN A 55 11.88 31.78 -0.14
N GLY A 56 12.12 30.53 -0.55
CA GLY A 56 12.29 30.16 -1.95
C GLY A 56 10.94 29.92 -2.63
N ASN A 57 10.44 30.92 -3.34
CA ASN A 57 9.31 30.79 -4.26
C ASN A 57 9.75 29.99 -5.50
N GLY A 58 9.54 28.67 -5.47
CA GLY A 58 9.69 27.79 -6.63
C GLY A 58 8.32 27.48 -7.22
N ASN A 59 8.01 28.03 -8.38
CA ASN A 59 6.83 27.72 -9.16
C ASN A 59 6.89 26.26 -9.65
N GLY A 60 6.29 25.36 -8.89
CA GLY A 60 5.92 24.01 -9.29
C GLY A 60 4.60 23.68 -8.61
N ASN A 61 3.61 23.24 -9.35
CA ASN A 61 2.28 22.89 -8.89
C ASN A 61 2.33 21.82 -7.77
N GLY A 62 2.51 22.24 -6.52
CA GLY A 62 2.46 21.39 -5.33
C GLY A 62 2.94 22.17 -4.13
N ASN A 63 2.06 22.45 -3.15
CA ASN A 63 2.34 23.13 -1.87
C ASN A 63 3.26 22.31 -0.94
N GLY A 64 4.30 21.64 -1.46
CA GLY A 64 5.18 20.81 -0.67
C GLY A 64 6.23 21.64 0.08
N LYS A 65 6.49 21.25 1.32
CA LYS A 65 7.39 21.90 2.25
C LYS A 65 8.40 20.90 2.79
N TYR A 66 9.44 21.38 3.43
CA TYR A 66 10.43 20.57 4.12
C TYR A 66 10.48 20.91 5.60
N LEU A 67 10.41 19.86 6.41
CA LEU A 67 10.73 19.90 7.84
C LEU A 67 12.20 19.50 8.02
N VAL A 68 12.93 20.23 8.86
CA VAL A 68 14.31 19.89 9.23
C VAL A 68 14.30 19.20 10.59
N VAL A 69 14.82 17.97 10.63
CA VAL A 69 14.84 17.12 11.83
C VAL A 69 16.25 16.56 12.09
N PRO A 70 16.56 16.06 13.29
CA PRO A 70 17.79 15.32 13.52
C PRO A 70 17.92 14.11 12.59
N LYS A 71 19.13 13.87 12.04
CA LYS A 71 19.44 12.59 11.38
C LYS A 71 19.32 11.45 12.38
N ASP A 72 19.91 11.66 13.55
CA ASP A 72 19.95 10.76 14.69
C ASP A 72 19.30 11.47 15.90
N TYR A 73 18.16 10.94 16.36
CA TYR A 73 17.45 11.54 17.49
C TYR A 73 18.16 11.33 18.84
N ASP A 74 19.11 10.39 18.91
CA ASP A 74 19.98 10.25 20.09
C ASP A 74 21.08 11.31 20.13
N LYS A 75 21.27 12.04 19.00
CA LYS A 75 22.21 13.17 18.85
C LYS A 75 21.50 14.37 18.23
N PRO A 76 20.55 14.99 18.95
CA PRO A 76 19.66 16.00 18.38
C PRO A 76 20.39 17.24 17.87
N ASP A 77 21.59 17.57 18.38
CA ASP A 77 22.40 18.69 17.92
C ASP A 77 23.37 18.34 16.77
N GLY A 78 23.41 17.07 16.35
CA GLY A 78 24.22 16.58 15.24
C GLY A 78 23.65 16.92 13.87
N ASP A 79 23.98 16.08 12.88
CA ASP A 79 23.52 16.22 11.50
C ASP A 79 22.00 16.31 11.41
N LYS A 80 21.52 17.16 10.50
CA LYS A 80 20.08 17.32 10.21
C LYS A 80 19.74 16.74 8.84
N VAL A 81 18.49 16.29 8.71
CA VAL A 81 17.92 15.81 7.45
C VAL A 81 16.62 16.53 7.16
N ARG A 82 16.16 16.45 5.91
CA ARG A 82 14.93 17.10 5.48
C ARG A 82 13.86 16.05 5.18
N ILE A 83 12.69 16.26 5.73
CA ILE A 83 11.49 15.45 5.53
C ILE A 83 10.48 16.26 4.72
N TYR A 84 10.05 15.71 3.60
CA TYR A 84 9.10 16.35 2.70
C TYR A 84 7.67 16.07 3.13
N TYR A 85 6.83 17.09 3.13
CA TYR A 85 5.40 16.95 3.42
C TYR A 85 4.57 17.91 2.58
N THR A 86 3.29 17.57 2.42
CA THR A 86 2.28 18.39 1.75
C THR A 86 1.08 18.57 2.65
N ILE A 87 0.36 19.68 2.46
CA ILE A 87 -0.84 20.01 3.21
C ILE A 87 -1.94 20.38 2.23
N HIS A 88 -3.12 19.79 2.44
CA HIS A 88 -4.38 20.29 1.89
C HIS A 88 -5.10 21.02 3.03
N PRO A 89 -5.16 22.37 3.02
CA PRO A 89 -5.74 23.14 4.11
C PRO A 89 -7.23 22.86 4.26
N ALA A 90 -7.72 22.93 5.50
CA ALA A 90 -9.14 22.91 5.79
C ALA A 90 -9.86 24.02 5.00
N THR A 91 -10.96 23.67 4.33
CA THR A 91 -11.72 24.64 3.52
C THR A 91 -12.58 25.57 4.37
N SER A 92 -12.78 25.27 5.67
CA SER A 92 -13.50 26.11 6.63
C SER A 92 -12.65 26.41 7.86
N SER A 93 -12.11 27.62 7.95
CA SER A 93 -11.32 28.05 9.11
C SER A 93 -12.12 28.05 10.43
N LYS A 94 -13.45 28.17 10.35
CA LYS A 94 -14.34 28.16 11.54
C LYS A 94 -14.60 26.76 12.08
N GLN A 95 -14.50 25.75 11.21
CA GLN A 95 -14.76 24.33 11.58
C GLN A 95 -13.46 23.55 11.76
N ARG A 96 -12.32 24.17 11.53
CA ARG A 96 -11.02 23.50 11.66
C ARG A 96 -10.81 22.96 13.06
N ILE A 97 -10.60 21.64 13.15
CA ILE A 97 -10.31 20.91 14.39
C ILE A 97 -8.79 20.80 14.63
N GLY A 98 -8.00 20.61 13.57
CA GLY A 98 -6.56 20.38 13.63
C GLY A 98 -6.03 19.73 12.36
N ILE A 99 -4.91 19.00 12.44
CA ILE A 99 -4.39 18.22 11.33
C ILE A 99 -4.94 16.79 11.34
N LEU A 100 -5.14 16.24 10.12
CA LEU A 100 -5.30 14.80 9.89
C LEU A 100 -4.07 14.30 9.13
N LEU A 101 -3.17 13.61 9.83
CA LEU A 101 -1.95 13.05 9.24
C LEU A 101 -2.25 11.70 8.60
N LEU A 102 -1.94 11.57 7.30
CA LEU A 102 -2.13 10.35 6.52
C LEU A 102 -0.81 9.60 6.33
N ASN A 103 -0.85 8.27 6.48
CA ASN A 103 0.25 7.39 6.09
C ASN A 103 -0.28 6.20 5.27
N PHE A 104 0.26 6.03 4.07
CA PHE A 104 -0.20 5.01 3.11
C PHE A 104 0.55 3.68 3.21
N GLY A 105 1.37 3.51 4.23
CA GLY A 105 2.04 2.24 4.52
C GLY A 105 3.26 1.96 3.64
N GLY A 106 3.39 0.77 3.21
CA GLY A 106 4.57 0.20 2.59
C GLY A 106 5.25 -0.78 3.57
N PRO A 107 6.39 -0.42 4.22
CA PRO A 107 7.16 0.84 4.13
C PRO A 107 7.70 1.11 2.73
N GLY A 108 7.79 2.38 2.35
CA GLY A 108 8.32 2.79 1.05
C GLY A 108 7.34 3.54 0.17
N ALA A 109 6.06 3.58 0.53
CA ALA A 109 5.07 4.37 -0.19
C ALA A 109 5.34 5.87 -0.01
N THR A 110 5.26 6.63 -1.11
CA THR A 110 5.20 8.08 -1.07
C THR A 110 3.82 8.51 -0.58
N ALA A 111 3.76 9.48 0.31
CA ALA A 111 2.50 9.98 0.84
C ALA A 111 2.10 11.32 0.20
N ALA A 112 3.07 12.20 0.00
CA ALA A 112 2.84 13.55 -0.50
C ALA A 112 2.17 13.58 -1.88
N ASP A 113 2.60 12.72 -2.81
CA ASP A 113 2.05 12.67 -4.17
C ASP A 113 0.62 12.07 -4.22
N ARG A 114 0.24 11.31 -3.19
CA ARG A 114 -1.07 10.66 -3.10
C ARG A 114 -2.13 11.50 -2.39
N LEU A 115 -1.72 12.60 -1.72
CA LEU A 115 -2.59 13.41 -0.89
C LEU A 115 -3.84 13.87 -1.64
N LEU A 116 -3.69 14.52 -2.80
CA LEU A 116 -4.82 15.09 -3.53
C LEU A 116 -5.81 14.03 -4.01
N SER A 117 -5.31 12.90 -4.49
CA SER A 117 -6.16 11.78 -4.88
C SER A 117 -6.95 11.23 -3.67
N LYS A 118 -6.32 11.17 -2.49
CA LYS A 118 -7.00 10.70 -1.28
C LYS A 118 -8.04 11.70 -0.78
N VAL A 119 -7.70 12.97 -0.76
CA VAL A 119 -8.63 14.06 -0.39
C VAL A 119 -9.89 14.03 -1.25
N SER A 120 -9.76 13.78 -2.56
CA SER A 120 -10.93 13.72 -3.47
C SER A 120 -11.89 12.57 -3.17
N SER A 121 -11.46 11.57 -2.40
CA SER A 121 -12.32 10.45 -1.95
C SER A 121 -12.93 10.65 -0.57
N MET A 122 -12.55 11.72 0.15
CA MET A 122 -13.04 12.03 1.49
C MET A 122 -14.30 12.90 1.43
N PRO A 123 -15.23 12.77 2.39
CA PRO A 123 -16.41 13.64 2.46
C PRO A 123 -16.02 15.09 2.82
N THR A 124 -16.88 16.02 2.41
CA THR A 124 -16.69 17.47 2.63
C THR A 124 -16.48 17.81 4.12
N SER A 125 -17.17 17.12 5.03
CA SER A 125 -17.01 17.33 6.47
C SER A 125 -15.58 17.11 6.98
N ILE A 126 -14.84 16.17 6.39
CA ILE A 126 -13.42 15.96 6.69
C ILE A 126 -12.55 17.08 6.11
N THR A 127 -12.77 17.45 4.84
CA THR A 127 -11.97 18.51 4.19
C THR A 127 -12.27 19.90 4.72
N GLU A 128 -13.43 20.12 5.34
CA GLU A 128 -13.76 21.37 6.04
C GLU A 128 -13.13 21.43 7.44
N SER A 129 -12.97 20.28 8.11
CA SER A 129 -12.58 20.21 9.51
C SER A 129 -11.09 20.01 9.75
N PHE A 130 -10.34 19.51 8.76
CA PHE A 130 -8.92 19.19 8.95
C PHE A 130 -8.01 19.78 7.88
N ASP A 131 -6.85 20.27 8.31
CA ASP A 131 -5.70 20.35 7.42
C ASP A 131 -5.22 18.92 7.19
N ILE A 132 -5.39 18.40 5.99
CA ILE A 132 -5.00 17.03 5.67
C ILE A 132 -3.53 17.05 5.27
N VAL A 133 -2.70 16.33 6.02
CA VAL A 133 -1.23 16.33 5.90
C VAL A 133 -0.76 14.97 5.44
N ALA A 134 0.16 14.96 4.49
CA ALA A 134 0.88 13.75 4.11
C ALA A 134 2.38 14.01 4.13
N MET A 135 3.11 13.16 4.86
CA MET A 135 4.56 13.24 5.03
C MET A 135 5.21 12.03 4.35
N ASP A 136 6.16 12.27 3.45
CA ASP A 136 7.02 11.21 2.92
C ASP A 136 7.98 10.76 4.03
N PRO A 137 7.94 9.51 4.49
CA PRO A 137 8.90 9.03 5.47
C PRO A 137 10.34 9.07 4.95
N ARG A 138 11.31 8.97 5.86
CA ARG A 138 12.73 8.80 5.50
C ARG A 138 12.89 7.65 4.51
N GLY A 139 13.58 7.89 3.41
CA GLY A 139 13.76 6.93 2.31
C GLY A 139 12.66 6.95 1.25
N ALA A 140 11.58 7.72 1.43
CA ALA A 140 10.47 7.83 0.46
C ALA A 140 10.47 9.18 -0.26
N GLY A 141 9.98 9.19 -1.48
CA GLY A 141 9.64 10.38 -2.26
C GLY A 141 10.77 11.41 -2.34
N LYS A 142 10.52 12.57 -1.74
CA LYS A 142 11.47 13.70 -1.70
C LYS A 142 12.17 13.86 -0.35
N SER A 143 11.95 12.95 0.60
CA SER A 143 12.58 12.94 1.91
C SER A 143 14.03 12.42 1.86
N ALA A 144 14.76 12.68 2.94
CA ALA A 144 16.13 12.21 3.09
C ALA A 144 16.26 10.71 2.84
N PHE A 145 17.40 10.28 2.31
CA PHE A 145 17.80 8.91 1.98
C PHE A 145 17.07 8.28 0.77
N ALA A 146 16.05 8.95 0.21
CA ALA A 146 15.33 8.41 -0.95
C ALA A 146 16.24 8.29 -2.19
N ARG A 147 17.15 9.26 -2.39
CA ARG A 147 18.09 9.27 -3.50
C ARG A 147 19.15 8.17 -3.36
N GLU A 148 19.68 7.98 -2.16
CA GLU A 148 20.68 6.94 -1.84
C GLU A 148 20.10 5.54 -2.09
N LEU A 149 18.88 5.29 -1.62
CA LEU A 149 18.16 4.04 -1.87
C LEU A 149 17.86 3.82 -3.35
N MET A 150 17.43 4.85 -4.07
CA MET A 150 17.19 4.76 -5.51
C MET A 150 18.48 4.41 -6.25
N THR A 151 19.58 5.10 -5.93
CA THR A 151 20.87 4.90 -6.59
C THR A 151 21.38 3.48 -6.38
N CYS A 152 21.37 2.98 -5.14
CA CYS A 152 21.85 1.62 -4.86
C CYS A 152 20.92 0.55 -5.46
N ALA A 153 19.61 0.75 -5.41
CA ALA A 153 18.63 -0.21 -5.94
C ALA A 153 18.69 -0.33 -7.46
N VAL A 154 18.93 0.77 -8.18
CA VAL A 154 19.17 0.78 -9.62
C VAL A 154 20.53 0.16 -9.93
N GLY A 155 21.55 0.42 -9.13
CA GLY A 155 22.90 -0.15 -9.24
C GLY A 155 22.99 -1.64 -8.88
N GLY A 156 21.95 -2.23 -8.29
CA GLY A 156 21.82 -3.67 -8.04
C GLY A 156 22.38 -4.17 -6.71
N SER A 157 22.97 -3.30 -5.86
CA SER A 157 23.39 -3.66 -4.48
C SER A 157 23.27 -2.46 -3.55
N CYS A 158 22.64 -2.68 -2.39
CA CYS A 158 22.44 -1.66 -1.36
C CYS A 158 23.20 -1.94 -0.05
N ASP A 159 24.04 -2.95 0.03
CA ASP A 159 24.63 -3.39 1.31
C ASP A 159 25.44 -2.32 2.02
N SER A 160 26.25 -1.52 1.28
CA SER A 160 26.97 -0.37 1.83
C SER A 160 26.03 0.77 2.24
N THR A 161 25.04 1.06 1.42
CA THR A 161 24.04 2.09 1.68
C THR A 161 23.23 1.74 2.94
N TYR A 162 22.81 0.48 3.10
CA TYR A 162 22.10 0.05 4.31
C TYR A 162 22.93 0.27 5.59
N LYS A 163 24.22 -0.04 5.57
CA LYS A 163 25.09 0.21 6.74
C LYS A 163 25.14 1.68 7.13
N GLU A 164 25.06 2.57 6.16
CA GLU A 164 25.16 4.02 6.37
C GLU A 164 23.86 4.66 6.85
N ILE A 165 22.71 4.27 6.26
CA ILE A 165 21.46 5.02 6.45
C ILE A 165 20.38 4.26 7.23
N SER A 166 20.37 2.91 7.20
CA SER A 166 19.29 2.13 7.82
C SER A 166 19.10 2.38 9.31
N PRO A 167 20.16 2.60 10.12
CA PRO A 167 19.99 2.93 11.54
C PRO A 167 19.09 4.14 11.82
N TYR A 168 18.96 5.02 10.83
CA TYR A 168 18.22 6.30 10.92
C TYR A 168 16.88 6.25 10.19
N MET A 169 16.46 5.09 9.68
CA MET A 169 15.28 4.96 8.81
C MET A 169 14.13 4.12 9.40
N GLY A 170 14.38 3.40 10.50
CA GLY A 170 13.38 2.55 11.12
C GLY A 170 12.15 3.30 11.64
N SER A 171 11.12 2.56 12.03
CA SER A 171 9.86 3.10 12.56
C SER A 171 10.09 4.07 13.73
N ASN A 172 11.09 3.79 14.60
CA ASN A 172 11.43 4.67 15.73
C ASN A 172 11.82 6.09 15.31
N ALA A 173 12.53 6.24 14.18
CA ALA A 173 12.89 7.55 13.66
C ALA A 173 11.67 8.25 13.01
N VAL A 174 10.85 7.50 12.28
CA VAL A 174 9.67 8.05 11.59
C VAL A 174 8.62 8.58 12.57
N ILE A 175 8.36 7.90 13.70
CA ILE A 175 7.40 8.41 14.69
C ILE A 175 7.89 9.68 15.38
N GLN A 176 9.20 9.86 15.51
CA GLN A 176 9.79 11.11 16.02
C GLN A 176 9.73 12.24 14.97
N ASP A 177 9.85 11.90 13.67
CA ASP A 177 9.59 12.86 12.60
C ASP A 177 8.12 13.31 12.59
N MET A 178 7.18 12.39 12.88
CA MET A 178 5.75 12.71 12.98
C MET A 178 5.48 13.70 14.12
N ASP A 179 6.10 13.48 15.28
CA ASP A 179 5.94 14.41 16.42
C ASP A 179 6.63 15.76 16.16
N SER A 180 7.81 15.76 15.55
CA SER A 180 8.48 16.99 15.11
C SER A 180 7.62 17.77 14.09
N LEU A 181 6.88 17.07 13.20
CA LEU A 181 5.95 17.71 12.27
C LEU A 181 4.75 18.31 13.00
N ARG A 182 4.17 17.60 13.98
CA ARG A 182 3.11 18.12 14.84
C ARG A 182 3.55 19.43 15.50
N GLU A 183 4.71 19.43 16.14
CA GLU A 183 5.27 20.63 16.79
C GLU A 183 5.50 21.77 15.80
N HIS A 184 6.08 21.46 14.64
CA HIS A 184 6.33 22.44 13.57
C HIS A 184 5.04 23.09 13.05
N LEU A 185 3.93 22.35 13.05
CA LEU A 185 2.62 22.85 12.66
C LEU A 185 1.85 23.51 13.80
N ASN A 186 2.46 23.60 15.01
CA ASN A 186 1.89 24.15 16.25
C ASN A 186 0.57 23.46 16.65
N GLU A 187 0.53 22.13 16.55
CA GLU A 187 -0.62 21.32 16.95
C GLU A 187 -0.37 20.68 18.32
N ASP A 188 -1.37 20.74 19.21
CA ASP A 188 -1.28 20.07 20.51
C ASP A 188 -1.35 18.56 20.35
N GLN A 189 -2.21 18.09 19.44
CA GLN A 189 -2.48 16.68 19.14
C GLN A 189 -2.64 16.48 17.63
N ILE A 190 -2.41 15.25 17.17
CA ILE A 190 -2.73 14.83 15.79
C ILE A 190 -4.02 14.01 15.75
N ASN A 191 -4.71 14.08 14.61
CA ASN A 191 -5.60 13.02 14.17
C ASN A 191 -4.83 12.21 13.12
N TYR A 192 -4.97 10.89 13.15
CA TYR A 192 -4.16 10.02 12.32
C TYR A 192 -4.99 8.95 11.61
N LEU A 193 -4.73 8.74 10.34
CA LEU A 193 -5.24 7.63 9.55
C LEU A 193 -4.07 6.94 8.86
N GLY A 194 -3.73 5.75 9.36
CA GLY A 194 -2.67 4.92 8.82
C GLY A 194 -3.20 3.65 8.18
N TYR A 195 -2.66 3.34 6.98
CA TYR A 195 -2.96 2.12 6.26
C TYR A 195 -1.77 1.15 6.32
N SER A 196 -2.04 -0.16 6.46
CA SER A 196 -0.99 -1.17 6.33
C SER A 196 0.16 -0.95 7.34
N TYR A 197 1.41 -0.83 6.87
CA TYR A 197 2.55 -0.45 7.72
C TYR A 197 2.31 0.86 8.50
N GLY A 198 1.50 1.78 7.97
CA GLY A 198 1.12 3.00 8.66
C GLY A 198 0.40 2.74 9.99
N THR A 199 -0.25 1.60 10.15
CA THR A 199 -0.88 1.20 11.42
C THR A 199 0.17 0.89 12.50
N ARG A 200 1.31 0.28 12.13
CA ARG A 200 2.46 0.11 13.04
C ARG A 200 3.00 1.46 13.49
N LEU A 201 3.14 2.43 12.58
CA LEU A 201 3.57 3.78 12.93
C LEU A 201 2.58 4.45 13.88
N GLY A 202 1.28 4.36 13.60
CA GLY A 202 0.22 4.91 14.46
C GLY A 202 0.23 4.31 15.87
N ALA A 203 0.36 2.98 15.97
CA ALA A 203 0.42 2.27 17.24
C ALA A 203 1.68 2.63 18.05
N LEU A 204 2.86 2.67 17.42
CA LEU A 204 4.12 3.08 18.04
C LEU A 204 4.10 4.55 18.47
N TYR A 205 3.49 5.42 17.66
CA TYR A 205 3.33 6.83 18.01
C TYR A 205 2.43 6.98 19.24
N ALA A 206 1.33 6.24 19.28
CA ALA A 206 0.41 6.24 20.41
C ALA A 206 1.06 5.74 21.70
N GLU A 207 1.93 4.74 21.62
CA GLU A 207 2.69 4.23 22.75
C GLU A 207 3.67 5.28 23.28
N ARG A 208 4.42 5.92 22.37
CA ARG A 208 5.49 6.87 22.73
C ARG A 208 4.93 8.24 23.15
N TYR A 209 3.85 8.68 22.50
CA TYR A 209 3.27 10.02 22.65
C TYR A 209 1.75 9.96 22.95
N PRO A 210 1.31 9.26 24.01
CA PRO A 210 -0.11 8.95 24.23
C PRO A 210 -0.99 10.20 24.39
N THR A 211 -0.45 11.29 24.89
CA THR A 211 -1.18 12.56 25.08
C THR A 211 -1.21 13.43 23.81
N LYS A 212 -0.54 13.01 22.74
CA LYS A 212 -0.40 13.77 21.49
C LYS A 212 -1.33 13.27 20.39
N ILE A 213 -2.25 12.38 20.70
CA ILE A 213 -3.26 11.86 19.78
C ILE A 213 -4.64 12.28 20.23
N ARG A 214 -5.46 12.82 19.30
CA ARG A 214 -6.87 13.08 19.49
C ARG A 214 -7.72 11.95 18.92
N ALA A 215 -7.44 11.50 17.68
CA ALA A 215 -8.13 10.39 17.03
C ALA A 215 -7.14 9.51 16.27
N LEU A 216 -7.31 8.19 16.34
CA LEU A 216 -6.40 7.21 15.74
C LEU A 216 -7.19 6.15 14.98
N VAL A 217 -7.04 6.13 13.64
CA VAL A 217 -7.60 5.11 12.75
C VAL A 217 -6.49 4.24 12.19
N LEU A 218 -6.58 2.93 12.43
CA LEU A 218 -5.61 1.92 12.00
C LEU A 218 -6.29 0.97 11.01
N ASP A 219 -6.05 1.18 9.71
CA ASP A 219 -6.74 0.46 8.64
C ASP A 219 -5.83 -0.60 8.01
N SER A 220 -6.29 -1.85 7.97
CA SER A 220 -5.52 -3.00 7.48
C SER A 220 -4.24 -3.19 8.29
N SER A 221 -4.40 -3.54 9.56
CA SER A 221 -3.34 -3.51 10.56
C SER A 221 -2.21 -4.49 10.28
N MET A 222 -0.96 -4.06 10.48
CA MET A 222 0.17 -4.96 10.70
C MET A 222 0.10 -5.54 12.12
N SER A 223 0.50 -6.81 12.27
CA SER A 223 0.55 -7.43 13.60
C SER A 223 1.42 -6.64 14.57
N PRO A 224 0.91 -6.32 15.77
CA PRO A 224 1.69 -5.71 16.84
C PRO A 224 2.59 -6.73 17.55
N LEU A 225 2.35 -8.04 17.41
CA LEU A 225 2.96 -9.12 18.19
C LEU A 225 4.22 -9.69 17.55
N HIS A 226 4.33 -9.69 16.23
CA HIS A 226 5.43 -10.33 15.51
C HIS A 226 6.79 -9.70 15.84
N GLN A 227 7.78 -10.55 16.06
CA GLN A 227 9.13 -10.16 16.47
C GLN A 227 10.06 -9.91 15.27
N ASN A 228 9.78 -10.59 14.14
CA ASN A 228 10.60 -10.55 12.94
C ASN A 228 9.74 -10.72 11.68
N TYR A 229 10.37 -10.57 10.52
CA TYR A 229 9.69 -10.64 9.24
C TYR A 229 9.18 -12.05 8.89
N GLU A 230 9.88 -13.10 9.33
CA GLU A 230 9.49 -14.48 9.04
C GLU A 230 8.15 -14.83 9.69
N GLU A 231 7.93 -14.42 10.95
CA GLU A 231 6.64 -14.60 11.63
C GLU A 231 5.49 -13.94 10.86
N LEU A 232 5.69 -12.71 10.37
CA LEU A 232 4.70 -12.04 9.51
C LEU A 232 4.36 -12.87 8.27
N ARG A 233 5.36 -13.50 7.64
CA ARG A 233 5.15 -14.26 6.40
C ARG A 233 4.48 -15.60 6.65
N ILE A 234 4.85 -16.28 7.72
CA ILE A 234 4.22 -17.53 8.13
C ILE A 234 2.73 -17.32 8.38
N ASP A 235 2.38 -16.28 9.13
CA ASP A 235 0.99 -15.97 9.45
C ASP A 235 0.20 -15.47 8.24
N GLN A 236 0.85 -14.73 7.34
CA GLN A 236 0.23 -14.28 6.09
C GLN A 236 -0.19 -15.46 5.20
N ALA A 237 0.53 -16.60 5.25
CA ALA A 237 0.15 -17.80 4.48
C ALA A 237 -1.26 -18.28 4.85
N GLN A 238 -1.61 -18.24 6.14
CA GLN A 238 -2.95 -18.59 6.61
C GLN A 238 -4.01 -17.62 6.09
N GLY A 239 -3.71 -16.32 6.07
CA GLY A 239 -4.62 -15.32 5.49
C GLY A 239 -4.87 -15.57 3.99
N HIS A 240 -3.83 -15.91 3.22
CA HIS A 240 -3.97 -16.26 1.80
C HIS A 240 -4.78 -17.55 1.59
N GLN A 241 -4.64 -18.55 2.46
CA GLN A 241 -5.46 -19.77 2.44
C GLN A 241 -6.95 -19.41 2.54
N LYS A 242 -7.34 -18.56 3.49
CA LYS A 242 -8.73 -18.10 3.67
C LYS A 242 -9.26 -17.38 2.44
N ILE A 243 -8.42 -16.62 1.72
CA ILE A 243 -8.83 -15.96 0.47
C ILE A 243 -9.10 -16.98 -0.63
N ALA A 244 -8.24 -18.01 -0.76
CA ALA A 244 -8.46 -19.08 -1.74
C ALA A 244 -9.76 -19.84 -1.43
N GLU A 245 -9.98 -20.20 -0.18
CA GLU A 245 -11.21 -20.86 0.28
C GLU A 245 -12.44 -20.01 -0.06
N TYR A 246 -12.44 -18.72 0.29
CA TYR A 246 -13.55 -17.82 -0.03
C TYR A 246 -13.82 -17.70 -1.52
N ARG A 247 -12.77 -17.55 -2.34
CA ARG A 247 -12.94 -17.39 -3.79
C ARG A 247 -13.34 -18.66 -4.51
N LEU A 248 -12.97 -19.81 -3.98
CA LEU A 248 -13.23 -21.13 -4.57
C LEU A 248 -14.35 -21.89 -3.84
N ASP A 249 -15.03 -21.29 -2.85
CA ASP A 249 -16.11 -21.91 -2.07
C ASP A 249 -17.20 -22.53 -2.95
N SER A 250 -17.62 -21.83 -3.99
CA SER A 250 -18.59 -22.34 -4.97
C SER A 250 -18.00 -23.33 -6.00
N LYS A 251 -16.69 -23.64 -5.90
CA LYS A 251 -15.90 -24.41 -6.88
C LYS A 251 -15.03 -25.48 -6.21
N PRO A 252 -15.63 -26.48 -5.52
CA PRO A 252 -14.86 -27.46 -4.74
C PRO A 252 -13.90 -28.29 -5.60
N LYS A 253 -14.21 -28.53 -6.88
CA LYS A 253 -13.32 -29.21 -7.82
C LYS A 253 -12.07 -28.38 -8.12
N SER A 254 -12.21 -27.06 -8.24
CA SER A 254 -11.07 -26.14 -8.46
C SER A 254 -10.18 -26.05 -7.22
N MET A 255 -10.76 -26.09 -6.02
CA MET A 255 -9.97 -26.11 -4.78
C MET A 255 -9.14 -27.38 -4.65
N ALA A 256 -9.75 -28.57 -4.89
CA ALA A 256 -9.04 -29.83 -4.87
C ALA A 256 -7.93 -29.90 -5.94
N LYS A 257 -8.21 -29.34 -7.13
CA LYS A 257 -7.24 -29.29 -8.21
C LYS A 257 -6.09 -28.32 -7.94
N LEU A 258 -6.35 -27.22 -7.24
CA LEU A 258 -5.30 -26.29 -6.79
C LEU A 258 -4.35 -26.98 -5.82
N ASP A 259 -4.88 -27.71 -4.85
CA ASP A 259 -4.08 -28.46 -3.88
C ASP A 259 -3.22 -29.55 -4.57
N ASP A 260 -3.77 -30.26 -5.57
CA ASP A 260 -3.05 -31.25 -6.37
C ASP A 260 -1.93 -30.60 -7.19
N ILE A 261 -2.19 -29.50 -7.88
CA ILE A 261 -1.18 -28.74 -8.65
C ILE A 261 -0.05 -28.29 -7.72
N VAL A 262 -0.39 -27.68 -6.58
CA VAL A 262 0.60 -27.18 -5.61
C VAL A 262 1.43 -28.33 -5.05
N THR A 263 0.80 -29.46 -4.73
CA THR A 263 1.49 -30.61 -4.17
C THR A 263 2.42 -31.26 -5.18
N GLN A 264 1.96 -31.51 -6.39
CA GLN A 264 2.77 -32.16 -7.43
C GLN A 264 3.94 -31.29 -7.86
N THR A 265 3.74 -29.97 -8.01
CA THR A 265 4.77 -29.06 -8.51
C THR A 265 5.92 -28.79 -7.53
N LYS A 266 5.85 -29.32 -6.30
CA LYS A 266 7.02 -29.31 -5.37
C LYS A 266 8.16 -30.18 -5.92
N ASP A 267 7.81 -31.31 -6.50
CA ASP A 267 8.77 -32.37 -6.86
C ASP A 267 8.88 -32.59 -8.38
N SER A 268 7.82 -32.31 -9.15
CA SER A 268 7.77 -32.57 -10.60
C SER A 268 6.82 -31.59 -11.31
N ASP A 269 6.97 -31.47 -12.62
CA ASP A 269 6.04 -30.68 -13.42
C ASP A 269 4.63 -31.29 -13.41
N TYR A 270 3.60 -30.43 -13.38
CA TYR A 270 2.19 -30.83 -13.48
C TYR A 270 1.75 -30.80 -14.95
N THR A 271 1.08 -31.84 -15.41
CA THR A 271 0.49 -31.89 -16.76
C THR A 271 -0.97 -31.48 -16.72
N ALA A 272 -1.30 -30.37 -17.35
CA ALA A 272 -2.69 -29.89 -17.48
C ALA A 272 -3.50 -30.73 -18.47
N ASN A 273 -4.85 -30.65 -18.39
CA ASN A 273 -5.77 -31.45 -19.22
C ASN A 273 -5.62 -31.21 -20.73
N ASP A 274 -5.10 -30.06 -21.12
CA ASP A 274 -4.80 -29.71 -22.54
C ASP A 274 -3.40 -30.16 -22.99
N GLY A 275 -2.69 -30.93 -22.15
CA GLY A 275 -1.33 -31.40 -22.40
C GLY A 275 -0.22 -30.37 -22.12
N GLY A 276 -0.59 -29.18 -21.66
CA GLY A 276 0.38 -28.15 -21.29
C GLY A 276 1.08 -28.48 -19.96
N THR A 277 2.30 -27.98 -19.79
CA THR A 277 3.14 -28.22 -18.59
C THR A 277 3.16 -27.01 -17.68
N ILE A 278 2.80 -27.18 -16.41
CA ILE A 278 2.90 -26.19 -15.33
C ILE A 278 4.09 -26.56 -14.46
N LYS A 279 5.04 -25.65 -14.36
CA LYS A 279 6.22 -25.78 -13.51
C LYS A 279 6.00 -25.12 -12.16
N LYS A 280 6.87 -25.43 -11.21
CA LYS A 280 6.92 -24.79 -9.89
C LYS A 280 6.79 -23.26 -9.96
N ASP A 281 7.56 -22.61 -10.85
CA ASP A 281 7.52 -21.15 -10.97
C ASP A 281 6.19 -20.63 -11.55
N ASP A 282 5.52 -21.42 -12.39
CA ASP A 282 4.24 -21.04 -13.00
C ASP A 282 3.09 -21.05 -11.98
N VAL A 283 3.19 -21.81 -10.89
CA VAL A 283 2.17 -21.86 -9.84
C VAL A 283 1.98 -20.53 -9.15
N ASN A 284 3.04 -19.71 -9.08
CA ASN A 284 2.94 -18.35 -8.54
C ASN A 284 1.94 -17.48 -9.31
N LEU A 285 1.75 -17.73 -10.63
CA LEU A 285 0.75 -17.04 -11.45
C LEU A 285 -0.67 -17.40 -11.00
N ILE A 286 -0.92 -18.67 -10.67
CA ILE A 286 -2.22 -19.14 -10.16
C ILE A 286 -2.48 -18.54 -8.78
N LEU A 287 -1.54 -18.69 -7.87
CA LEU A 287 -1.68 -18.25 -6.47
C LEU A 287 -1.85 -16.74 -6.38
N GLY A 288 -1.11 -15.99 -7.21
CA GLY A 288 -1.26 -14.54 -7.30
C GLY A 288 -2.64 -14.13 -7.80
N ALA A 289 -3.15 -14.76 -8.87
CA ALA A 289 -4.46 -14.48 -9.44
C ALA A 289 -5.61 -14.78 -8.46
N ILE A 290 -5.45 -15.80 -7.61
CA ILE A 290 -6.47 -16.16 -6.62
C ILE A 290 -6.50 -15.15 -5.47
N LYS A 291 -5.36 -14.74 -4.93
CA LYS A 291 -5.32 -13.91 -3.72
C LYS A 291 -5.51 -12.42 -3.95
N HIS A 292 -5.20 -11.90 -5.14
CA HIS A 292 -5.31 -10.46 -5.41
C HIS A 292 -6.49 -10.10 -6.31
N PRO A 293 -7.02 -8.88 -6.22
CA PRO A 293 -7.81 -8.32 -7.31
C PRO A 293 -6.98 -8.34 -8.61
N MET A 294 -7.57 -8.75 -9.72
CA MET A 294 -6.82 -9.03 -10.96
C MET A 294 -5.97 -7.83 -11.43
N ARG A 295 -6.51 -6.61 -11.35
CA ARG A 295 -5.76 -5.40 -11.72
C ARG A 295 -4.47 -5.24 -10.93
N GLU A 296 -4.56 -5.43 -9.62
CA GLU A 296 -3.42 -5.32 -8.71
C GLU A 296 -2.39 -6.40 -9.00
N TYR A 297 -2.87 -7.62 -9.20
CA TYR A 297 -2.01 -8.74 -9.57
C TYR A 297 -1.24 -8.51 -10.86
N LEU A 298 -1.90 -8.03 -11.92
CA LEU A 298 -1.25 -7.77 -13.20
C LEU A 298 -0.19 -6.65 -13.11
N ASN A 299 -0.44 -5.63 -12.30
CA ASN A 299 0.56 -4.60 -12.02
C ASN A 299 1.81 -5.18 -11.34
N ASN A 300 1.63 -6.18 -10.48
CA ASN A 300 2.71 -6.82 -9.75
C ASN A 300 3.54 -7.79 -10.60
N LEU A 301 3.04 -8.20 -11.77
CA LEU A 301 3.81 -9.00 -12.72
C LEU A 301 4.87 -8.20 -13.50
N ARG A 302 4.94 -6.89 -13.33
CA ARG A 302 5.97 -6.04 -13.95
C ARG A 302 7.37 -6.52 -13.55
N GLY A 303 8.27 -6.53 -14.50
CA GLY A 303 9.67 -6.92 -14.28
C GLY A 303 9.92 -8.41 -14.09
N ILE A 304 8.88 -9.25 -14.18
CA ILE A 304 9.00 -10.70 -14.13
C ILE A 304 8.94 -11.26 -15.54
N SER A 305 9.82 -12.22 -15.82
CA SER A 305 9.74 -12.97 -17.08
C SER A 305 8.55 -13.92 -17.04
N TRP A 306 7.47 -13.55 -17.70
CA TRP A 306 6.28 -14.36 -17.89
C TRP A 306 5.73 -14.19 -19.30
N SER A 307 4.89 -15.12 -19.73
CA SER A 307 4.19 -15.03 -21.00
C SER A 307 2.68 -15.11 -20.77
N GLU A 308 1.92 -14.44 -21.62
CA GLU A 308 0.45 -14.49 -21.60
C GLU A 308 -0.08 -15.90 -21.76
N SER A 309 0.58 -16.71 -22.60
CA SER A 309 0.26 -18.11 -22.79
C SER A 309 0.44 -18.93 -21.51
N LYS A 310 1.47 -18.63 -20.71
CA LYS A 310 1.69 -19.30 -19.41
C LYS A 310 0.64 -18.96 -18.38
N LEU A 311 0.26 -17.69 -18.24
CA LEU A 311 -0.82 -17.30 -17.34
C LEU A 311 -2.16 -17.96 -17.77
N GLY A 312 -2.46 -17.94 -19.08
CA GLY A 312 -3.64 -18.59 -19.62
C GLY A 312 -3.66 -20.09 -19.36
N LEU A 313 -2.54 -20.79 -19.62
CA LEU A 313 -2.37 -22.21 -19.34
C LEU A 313 -2.56 -22.52 -17.85
N SER A 314 -1.92 -21.75 -16.99
CA SER A 314 -1.98 -21.93 -15.54
C SER A 314 -3.40 -21.76 -15.00
N LEU A 315 -4.15 -20.78 -15.52
CA LEU A 315 -5.55 -20.57 -15.12
C LEU A 315 -6.50 -21.60 -15.74
N SER A 316 -6.27 -22.05 -16.98
CA SER A 316 -7.08 -23.08 -17.64
C SER A 316 -6.89 -24.46 -17.00
N ALA A 317 -5.76 -24.71 -16.36
CA ALA A 317 -5.55 -25.93 -15.59
C ALA A 317 -6.43 -25.99 -14.35
N LEU A 318 -6.75 -24.84 -13.77
CA LEU A 318 -7.56 -24.74 -12.55
C LEU A 318 -9.06 -24.58 -12.84
N PHE A 319 -9.40 -23.82 -13.88
CA PHE A 319 -10.77 -23.43 -14.22
C PHE A 319 -11.15 -23.84 -15.63
N ASP A 320 -12.42 -24.16 -15.85
CA ASP A 320 -13.00 -24.12 -17.18
C ASP A 320 -12.97 -22.67 -17.71
N LYS A 321 -12.96 -22.52 -19.05
CA LYS A 321 -12.81 -21.20 -19.71
C LYS A 321 -13.76 -20.14 -19.15
N ASP A 322 -15.03 -20.50 -18.93
CA ASP A 322 -16.03 -19.56 -18.39
C ASP A 322 -15.83 -19.25 -16.91
N GLU A 323 -15.29 -20.16 -16.14
CA GLU A 323 -14.96 -19.98 -14.74
C GLU A 323 -13.69 -19.12 -14.53
N ALA A 324 -12.76 -19.13 -15.48
CA ALA A 324 -11.57 -18.31 -15.45
C ALA A 324 -11.86 -16.82 -15.71
N LYS A 325 -12.95 -16.49 -16.44
CA LYS A 325 -13.31 -15.11 -16.79
C LYS A 325 -13.33 -14.12 -15.60
N PRO A 326 -13.94 -14.42 -14.43
CA PRO A 326 -13.94 -13.51 -13.30
C PRO A 326 -12.56 -13.16 -12.74
N PHE A 327 -11.56 -14.01 -12.97
CA PHE A 327 -10.18 -13.79 -12.53
C PHE A 327 -9.35 -13.01 -13.55
N ILE A 328 -9.77 -13.00 -14.82
CA ILE A 328 -9.01 -12.47 -15.95
C ILE A 328 -9.64 -11.20 -16.50
N CYS A 329 -10.98 -11.11 -16.50
CA CYS A 329 -11.71 -10.01 -17.11
C CYS A 329 -11.67 -8.74 -16.27
N TRP A 330 -11.06 -7.73 -16.83
CA TRP A 330 -11.04 -6.41 -16.26
C TRP A 330 -11.64 -5.39 -17.23
N ARG A 331 -12.73 -4.70 -16.81
CA ARG A 331 -13.45 -3.66 -17.56
C ARG A 331 -13.82 -4.02 -19.00
N THR A 332 -15.09 -4.29 -19.27
CA THR A 332 -15.78 -4.26 -20.57
C THR A 332 -15.13 -4.94 -21.79
N GLN A 333 -13.88 -5.35 -21.76
CA GLN A 333 -13.18 -5.95 -22.90
C GLN A 333 -13.32 -7.47 -23.02
N CYS A 334 -13.94 -8.14 -22.06
CA CYS A 334 -14.24 -9.57 -22.17
C CYS A 334 -15.54 -9.88 -22.91
N GLU A 335 -16.27 -8.89 -23.37
CA GLU A 335 -17.54 -9.08 -24.07
C GLU A 335 -17.42 -9.30 -25.58
N THR A 336 -16.22 -9.15 -26.17
CA THR A 336 -16.01 -9.32 -27.59
C THR A 336 -15.31 -10.63 -27.93
N GLU A 337 -16.11 -11.60 -28.31
CA GLU A 337 -15.88 -12.58 -29.37
C GLU A 337 -14.44 -13.08 -29.65
N SER A 338 -13.78 -13.74 -28.74
CA SER A 338 -12.86 -14.77 -29.15
C SER A 338 -12.68 -15.81 -28.06
N ASN A 339 -12.68 -17.08 -28.44
CA ASN A 339 -12.42 -18.23 -27.58
C ASN A 339 -10.99 -18.28 -27.01
N SER A 340 -10.22 -17.22 -27.15
CA SER A 340 -8.87 -17.06 -26.61
C SER A 340 -8.87 -15.96 -25.55
N LEU A 341 -8.33 -16.28 -24.37
CA LEU A 341 -8.02 -15.30 -23.33
C LEU A 341 -6.87 -14.42 -23.88
N SER A 342 -7.19 -13.18 -24.28
CA SER A 342 -6.19 -12.25 -24.76
C SER A 342 -5.69 -11.37 -23.62
N PHE A 343 -4.40 -11.39 -23.36
CA PHE A 343 -3.72 -10.58 -22.35
C PHE A 343 -2.90 -9.43 -22.98
N SER A 344 -3.26 -9.02 -24.19
CA SER A 344 -2.50 -8.04 -24.99
C SER A 344 -2.32 -6.67 -24.34
N HIS A 345 -3.08 -6.36 -23.28
CA HIS A 345 -3.05 -5.08 -22.59
C HIS A 345 -2.36 -5.13 -21.21
N ILE A 346 -1.68 -6.23 -20.88
CA ILE A 346 -0.97 -6.34 -19.61
C ILE A 346 0.40 -5.67 -19.77
N PRO A 347 0.74 -4.68 -18.92
CA PRO A 347 2.04 -4.05 -18.96
C PRO A 347 3.16 -5.06 -18.73
N LYS A 348 4.10 -5.18 -19.68
CA LYS A 348 5.32 -5.99 -19.56
C LYS A 348 6.54 -5.15 -19.16
N GLU A 349 6.30 -3.98 -18.57
CA GLU A 349 7.34 -3.05 -18.20
C GLU A 349 8.21 -3.56 -17.04
N SER A 350 9.48 -3.22 -17.08
CA SER A 350 10.40 -3.44 -15.96
C SER A 350 10.03 -2.51 -14.79
N PHE A 351 10.43 -2.89 -13.56
CA PHE A 351 10.26 -2.02 -12.39
C PHE A 351 10.89 -0.66 -12.63
N THR A 352 10.14 0.39 -12.32
CA THR A 352 10.62 1.77 -12.33
C THR A 352 11.70 1.98 -11.26
N SER A 353 12.45 3.06 -11.37
CA SER A 353 13.45 3.43 -10.35
C SER A 353 12.81 3.66 -8.98
N ASP A 354 11.58 4.18 -8.93
CA ASP A 354 10.87 4.41 -7.67
C ASP A 354 10.36 3.10 -7.04
N GLU A 355 9.90 2.14 -7.83
CA GLU A 355 9.54 0.81 -7.33
C GLU A 355 10.77 0.08 -6.77
N LYS A 356 11.93 0.18 -7.42
CA LYS A 356 13.19 -0.36 -6.91
C LYS A 356 13.61 0.31 -5.61
N ARG A 357 13.52 1.64 -5.53
CA ARG A 357 13.78 2.41 -4.31
C ARG A 357 12.86 1.96 -3.18
N SER A 358 11.57 1.84 -3.46
CA SER A 358 10.58 1.42 -2.48
C SER A 358 10.86 0.00 -1.94
N SER A 359 11.30 -0.90 -2.81
CA SER A 359 11.73 -2.25 -2.43
C SER A 359 12.96 -2.24 -1.52
N ALA A 360 13.95 -1.39 -1.83
CA ALA A 360 15.12 -1.22 -0.98
C ALA A 360 14.75 -0.60 0.38
N MET A 361 13.85 0.38 0.39
CA MET A 361 13.34 0.96 1.63
C MET A 361 12.58 -0.06 2.47
N PHE A 362 11.73 -0.88 1.85
CA PHE A 362 11.01 -1.94 2.54
C PHE A 362 11.98 -2.86 3.31
N ARG A 363 13.02 -3.37 2.63
CA ARG A 363 14.04 -4.20 3.27
C ARG A 363 14.76 -3.44 4.39
N SER A 364 15.14 -2.19 4.13
CA SER A 364 15.83 -1.36 5.12
C SER A 364 15.02 -1.22 6.41
N VAL A 365 13.76 -0.83 6.31
CA VAL A 365 12.90 -0.59 7.47
C VAL A 365 12.57 -1.90 8.18
N MET A 366 12.12 -2.92 7.45
CA MET A 366 11.70 -4.19 8.06
C MET A 366 12.85 -4.85 8.83
N CYS A 367 14.07 -4.85 8.25
CA CYS A 367 15.22 -5.49 8.91
C CYS A 367 15.84 -4.63 10.01
N THR A 368 15.64 -3.30 9.98
CA THR A 368 16.05 -2.41 11.05
C THR A 368 15.14 -2.52 12.28
N ASP A 369 13.84 -2.70 12.04
CA ASP A 369 12.79 -2.73 13.07
C ASP A 369 12.71 -4.07 13.83
N GLU A 370 13.33 -5.16 13.31
CA GLU A 370 13.21 -6.49 13.92
C GLU A 370 13.64 -6.51 15.38
N ARG A 371 12.79 -7.06 16.24
CA ARG A 371 13.01 -7.22 17.69
C ARG A 371 13.80 -8.51 18.00
N ALA A 372 13.49 -9.59 17.30
CA ALA A 372 14.22 -10.84 17.37
C ALA A 372 14.98 -11.07 16.06
N THR A 373 16.30 -11.06 16.14
CA THR A 373 17.16 -11.36 15.00
C THR A 373 17.22 -12.88 14.80
N LEU A 374 16.87 -13.32 13.60
CA LEU A 374 17.05 -14.71 13.19
C LEU A 374 18.38 -14.83 12.44
N ASP A 375 19.10 -15.90 12.68
CA ASP A 375 20.22 -16.29 11.84
C ASP A 375 19.76 -17.05 10.59
N ASP A 376 20.67 -17.35 9.70
CA ASP A 376 20.35 -18.00 8.44
C ASP A 376 19.81 -19.43 8.66
N SER A 377 20.24 -20.12 9.74
CA SER A 377 19.76 -21.47 10.08
C SER A 377 18.36 -21.46 10.67
N ASP A 378 18.03 -20.43 11.46
CA ASP A 378 16.66 -20.20 11.96
C ASP A 378 15.67 -19.99 10.81
N ILE A 379 16.08 -19.18 9.81
CA ILE A 379 15.25 -18.90 8.62
C ILE A 379 15.03 -20.17 7.81
N GLU A 380 16.08 -20.98 7.60
CA GLU A 380 15.99 -22.24 6.88
C GLU A 380 15.15 -23.28 7.64
N GLY A 381 15.20 -23.28 8.98
CA GLY A 381 14.43 -24.17 9.86
C GLY A 381 12.93 -23.85 9.94
N ASN A 382 12.45 -22.76 9.34
CA ASN A 382 11.04 -22.40 9.42
C ASN A 382 10.12 -23.09 8.39
N GLU A 383 10.62 -24.04 7.59
CA GLU A 383 9.82 -24.71 6.55
C GLU A 383 8.56 -25.36 7.10
N ASP A 384 8.67 -26.14 8.17
CA ASP A 384 7.53 -26.81 8.78
C ASP A 384 6.46 -25.81 9.26
N LYS A 385 6.87 -24.65 9.76
CA LYS A 385 5.95 -23.60 10.20
C LYS A 385 5.18 -22.99 9.01
N TYR A 386 5.85 -22.77 7.88
CA TYR A 386 5.19 -22.32 6.66
C TYR A 386 4.17 -23.34 6.16
N LEU A 387 4.56 -24.62 6.08
CA LEU A 387 3.67 -25.70 5.64
C LEU A 387 2.48 -25.91 6.57
N ALA A 388 2.70 -25.79 7.88
CA ALA A 388 1.63 -25.88 8.88
C ALA A 388 0.64 -24.71 8.80
N SER A 389 1.09 -23.52 8.38
CA SER A 389 0.23 -22.34 8.26
C SER A 389 -0.70 -22.40 7.04
N SER A 390 -0.27 -23.02 5.94
CA SER A 390 -1.07 -23.21 4.73
C SER A 390 -0.50 -24.31 3.84
N SER A 391 -1.31 -25.31 3.50
CA SER A 391 -0.95 -26.36 2.53
C SER A 391 -0.71 -25.79 1.12
N ILE A 392 -1.41 -24.72 0.76
CA ILE A 392 -1.37 -24.10 -0.56
C ILE A 392 -0.29 -23.02 -0.64
N TYR A 393 -0.32 -22.05 0.28
CA TYR A 393 0.56 -20.87 0.20
C TYR A 393 1.86 -21.01 0.98
N GLY A 394 1.91 -21.88 2.00
CA GLY A 394 3.06 -21.97 2.89
C GLY A 394 4.37 -22.24 2.15
N TYR A 395 4.41 -23.30 1.35
CA TYR A 395 5.58 -23.66 0.57
C TYR A 395 6.05 -22.50 -0.36
N TYR A 396 5.13 -21.88 -1.09
CA TYR A 396 5.47 -20.80 -2.03
C TYR A 396 5.90 -19.52 -1.34
N LEU A 397 5.33 -19.20 -0.18
CA LEU A 397 5.79 -18.05 0.60
C LEU A 397 7.19 -18.30 1.16
N LYS A 398 7.46 -19.50 1.66
CA LYS A 398 8.80 -19.89 2.11
C LYS A 398 9.83 -19.75 0.98
N GLU A 399 9.58 -20.34 -0.18
CA GLU A 399 10.50 -20.31 -1.31
C GLU A 399 10.76 -18.91 -1.87
N ASN A 400 9.73 -18.05 -1.87
CA ASN A 400 9.77 -16.80 -2.59
C ASN A 400 10.02 -15.59 -1.70
N LEU A 401 9.58 -15.62 -0.45
CA LEU A 401 9.52 -14.43 0.41
C LEU A 401 10.25 -14.58 1.74
N SER A 402 10.66 -15.80 2.13
CA SER A 402 11.49 -15.98 3.32
C SER A 402 12.88 -15.36 3.13
N GLY A 403 13.51 -15.04 4.22
CA GLY A 403 14.90 -14.58 4.22
C GLY A 403 15.07 -13.12 3.75
N LEU A 404 14.05 -12.25 3.87
CA LEU A 404 14.20 -10.82 3.56
C LEU A 404 15.40 -10.20 4.27
N CYS A 405 15.58 -10.55 5.53
CA CYS A 405 16.65 -10.02 6.39
C CYS A 405 17.89 -10.94 6.47
N LYS A 406 17.93 -12.00 5.67
CA LYS A 406 19.10 -12.90 5.57
C LYS A 406 20.33 -12.10 5.14
N GLY A 407 21.44 -12.30 5.87
CA GLY A 407 22.68 -11.56 5.63
C GLY A 407 22.63 -10.08 5.98
N TRP A 408 21.65 -9.63 6.80
CA TRP A 408 21.57 -8.25 7.23
C TRP A 408 22.71 -7.89 8.18
N THR A 409 23.54 -6.91 7.81
CA THR A 409 24.73 -6.48 8.59
C THR A 409 24.69 -5.01 9.02
N ALA A 410 23.65 -4.26 8.66
CA ALA A 410 23.46 -2.90 9.15
C ALA A 410 22.98 -2.91 10.61
N GLN A 411 23.29 -1.83 11.34
CA GLN A 411 22.81 -1.66 12.70
C GLN A 411 21.27 -1.65 12.72
N ARG A 412 20.68 -2.34 13.67
CA ARG A 412 19.24 -2.36 13.92
C ARG A 412 18.85 -1.25 14.91
N SER A 413 17.60 -0.83 14.82
CA SER A 413 16.91 0.02 15.80
C SER A 413 15.57 -0.65 16.11
N PRO A 414 15.58 -1.73 16.92
CA PRO A 414 14.39 -2.53 17.16
C PRO A 414 13.24 -1.70 17.72
N ILE A 415 12.04 -1.93 17.20
CA ILE A 415 10.83 -1.29 17.73
C ILE A 415 10.46 -1.88 19.09
N ALA A 416 9.74 -1.11 19.91
CA ALA A 416 9.21 -1.59 21.18
C ALA A 416 8.25 -2.79 20.96
N SER A 417 8.15 -3.64 21.98
CA SER A 417 7.15 -4.71 21.98
C SER A 417 5.76 -4.10 22.07
N GLN A 418 4.96 -4.27 21.04
CA GLN A 418 3.60 -3.73 21.02
C GLN A 418 2.60 -4.59 21.82
N SER A 419 3.02 -5.74 22.36
CA SER A 419 2.21 -6.53 23.29
C SER A 419 1.91 -5.80 24.61
N GLU A 420 2.64 -4.72 24.89
CA GLU A 420 2.51 -3.91 26.09
C GLU A 420 2.00 -2.48 25.81
N ILE A 421 1.37 -2.23 24.65
CA ILE A 421 0.71 -0.93 24.42
C ILE A 421 -0.38 -0.77 25.49
N LYS A 422 0.06 -0.34 26.66
CA LYS A 422 -0.83 0.02 27.76
C LYS A 422 -1.37 1.39 27.43
N ASN A 423 -2.63 1.41 27.03
CA ASN A 423 -3.33 2.61 26.64
C ASN A 423 -3.30 3.68 27.72
N ASN A 424 -2.43 4.62 27.53
CA ASN A 424 -2.59 5.95 28.10
C ASN A 424 -3.40 6.87 27.15
N ILE A 425 -3.90 6.32 26.02
CA ILE A 425 -4.77 7.05 25.11
C ILE A 425 -6.15 7.13 25.77
N THR A 426 -6.64 8.34 25.96
CA THR A 426 -7.96 8.61 26.56
C THR A 426 -9.07 8.21 25.60
N GLU A 427 -8.86 8.48 24.31
CA GLU A 427 -9.85 8.23 23.28
C GLU A 427 -9.82 6.78 22.79
N GLN A 428 -10.93 6.34 22.22
CA GLN A 428 -11.02 5.01 21.63
C GLN A 428 -10.21 4.98 20.33
N VAL A 429 -9.50 3.86 20.05
CA VAL A 429 -8.84 3.62 18.76
C VAL A 429 -9.80 2.90 17.81
N LEU A 430 -9.90 3.38 16.58
CA LEU A 430 -10.69 2.73 15.56
C LEU A 430 -9.81 1.86 14.67
N ILE A 431 -10.08 0.57 14.62
CA ILE A 431 -9.37 -0.41 13.81
C ILE A 431 -10.28 -0.87 12.68
N VAL A 432 -9.75 -0.96 11.48
CA VAL A 432 -10.44 -1.50 10.30
C VAL A 432 -9.67 -2.70 9.79
N GLY A 433 -10.35 -3.82 9.55
CA GLY A 433 -9.72 -5.05 9.04
C GLY A 433 -10.61 -5.77 8.04
N GLY A 434 -10.02 -6.26 6.94
CA GLY A 434 -10.72 -7.07 5.94
C GLY A 434 -10.57 -8.56 6.20
N LEU A 435 -11.66 -9.34 6.18
CA LEU A 435 -11.60 -10.81 6.32
C LEU A 435 -10.70 -11.43 5.24
N TYR A 436 -10.63 -10.80 4.08
CA TYR A 436 -9.92 -11.28 2.89
C TYR A 436 -8.89 -10.25 2.43
N ASP A 437 -8.09 -9.74 3.38
CA ASP A 437 -6.99 -8.83 3.07
C ASP A 437 -5.76 -9.65 2.61
N PRO A 438 -5.27 -9.45 1.36
CA PRO A 438 -4.15 -10.22 0.82
C PRO A 438 -2.77 -9.74 1.29
N GLN A 439 -2.69 -8.61 2.01
CA GLN A 439 -1.42 -8.01 2.42
C GLN A 439 -1.23 -8.03 3.93
N THR A 440 -2.28 -7.68 4.67
CA THR A 440 -2.29 -7.73 6.13
C THR A 440 -3.41 -8.66 6.59
N SER A 441 -3.04 -9.81 7.11
CA SER A 441 -3.99 -10.83 7.55
C SER A 441 -5.01 -10.24 8.53
N TYR A 442 -6.31 -10.59 8.39
CA TYR A 442 -7.38 -10.11 9.28
C TYR A 442 -7.05 -10.36 10.76
N ASN A 443 -6.40 -11.48 11.06
CA ASN A 443 -5.99 -11.79 12.42
C ASN A 443 -5.12 -10.69 13.03
N TRP A 444 -4.31 -10.00 12.25
CA TRP A 444 -3.48 -8.89 12.73
C TRP A 444 -4.30 -7.68 13.19
N SER A 445 -5.46 -7.44 12.57
CA SER A 445 -6.40 -6.42 13.05
C SER A 445 -7.09 -6.85 14.35
N VAL A 446 -7.36 -8.13 14.53
CA VAL A 446 -7.85 -8.68 15.80
C VAL A 446 -6.78 -8.56 16.89
N GLU A 447 -5.55 -8.97 16.62
CA GLU A 447 -4.40 -8.82 17.53
C GLU A 447 -4.17 -7.36 17.93
N MET A 448 -4.25 -6.43 16.97
CA MET A 448 -4.14 -5.00 17.23
C MET A 448 -5.23 -4.53 18.18
N LYS A 449 -6.48 -4.97 17.99
CA LYS A 449 -7.58 -4.67 18.89
C LYS A 449 -7.34 -5.22 20.29
N ASP A 450 -6.91 -6.49 20.39
CA ASP A 450 -6.71 -7.16 21.68
C ASP A 450 -5.52 -6.55 22.45
N THR A 451 -4.55 -5.98 21.73
CA THR A 451 -3.40 -5.28 22.32
C THR A 451 -3.77 -3.89 22.84
N ILE A 452 -4.77 -3.24 22.24
CA ILE A 452 -5.22 -1.89 22.59
C ILE A 452 -6.49 -1.97 23.42
N ASN A 453 -6.43 -1.62 24.72
CA ASN A 453 -7.54 -1.80 25.69
C ASN A 453 -8.83 -1.06 25.32
N ASN A 454 -8.75 0.06 24.60
CA ASN A 454 -9.90 0.88 24.23
C ASN A 454 -9.98 0.98 22.70
N ALA A 455 -10.31 -0.11 22.03
CA ALA A 455 -10.41 -0.16 20.58
C ALA A 455 -11.74 -0.74 20.10
N ALA A 456 -12.20 -0.28 18.94
CA ALA A 456 -13.30 -0.89 18.19
C ALA A 456 -12.78 -1.43 16.86
N LEU A 457 -13.30 -2.58 16.41
CA LEU A 457 -12.94 -3.22 15.16
C LEU A 457 -14.10 -3.20 14.18
N ILE A 458 -13.89 -2.54 13.05
CA ILE A 458 -14.79 -2.59 11.90
C ILE A 458 -14.27 -3.64 10.91
N THR A 459 -15.06 -4.68 10.72
CA THR A 459 -14.71 -5.80 9.84
C THR A 459 -15.32 -5.63 8.46
N ILE A 460 -14.51 -5.64 7.42
CA ILE A 460 -14.98 -5.71 6.03
C ILE A 460 -15.12 -7.19 5.64
N ALA A 461 -16.36 -7.61 5.38
CA ALA A 461 -16.72 -9.03 5.41
C ALA A 461 -16.72 -9.74 4.06
N ASP A 462 -16.90 -9.02 2.94
CA ASP A 462 -17.24 -9.61 1.63
C ASP A 462 -16.34 -9.15 0.47
N THR A 463 -15.19 -8.60 0.78
CA THR A 463 -14.30 -8.00 -0.24
C THR A 463 -12.87 -8.46 -0.05
N VAL A 464 -12.27 -8.99 -1.11
CA VAL A 464 -10.81 -9.14 -1.20
C VAL A 464 -10.22 -7.77 -1.52
N GLY A 465 -9.42 -7.23 -0.60
CA GLY A 465 -8.85 -5.89 -0.75
C GLY A 465 -7.97 -5.51 0.43
N HIS A 466 -7.31 -4.35 0.30
CA HIS A 466 -6.37 -3.83 1.28
C HIS A 466 -6.50 -2.32 1.40
N GLY A 467 -6.56 -1.79 2.65
CA GLY A 467 -6.78 -0.38 2.92
C GLY A 467 -8.18 0.05 2.50
N PHE A 468 -9.12 0.13 3.43
CA PHE A 468 -10.55 0.19 3.12
C PHE A 468 -11.17 1.57 3.27
N SER A 469 -10.74 2.36 4.26
CA SER A 469 -11.32 3.68 4.55
C SER A 469 -11.16 4.64 3.38
N TYR A 470 -12.26 5.21 2.92
CA TYR A 470 -12.34 6.11 1.77
C TYR A 470 -11.78 5.49 0.47
N ASN A 471 -11.93 4.19 0.29
CA ASN A 471 -11.50 3.42 -0.89
C ASN A 471 -12.65 2.69 -1.59
N GLY A 472 -13.87 3.22 -1.46
CA GLY A 472 -15.03 2.74 -2.20
C GLY A 472 -15.67 1.47 -1.66
N ILE A 473 -15.53 1.22 -0.36
CA ILE A 473 -16.33 0.19 0.35
C ILE A 473 -17.78 0.65 0.47
N GLY A 474 -18.00 1.92 0.80
CA GLY A 474 -19.31 2.55 0.90
C GLY A 474 -19.54 3.22 2.24
N SER A 475 -20.73 3.84 2.38
CA SER A 475 -21.07 4.67 3.53
C SER A 475 -20.99 3.94 4.87
N CYS A 476 -21.24 2.62 4.92
CA CYS A 476 -21.13 1.88 6.18
C CYS A 476 -19.77 2.10 6.87
N LEU A 477 -18.66 2.00 6.14
CA LEU A 477 -17.33 2.23 6.69
C LEU A 477 -17.01 3.72 6.75
N ASP A 478 -17.20 4.42 5.63
CA ASP A 478 -16.74 5.80 5.49
C ASP A 478 -17.44 6.75 6.46
N ASP A 479 -18.75 6.52 6.77
CA ASP A 479 -19.48 7.30 7.77
C ASP A 479 -18.96 7.03 9.19
N ILE A 480 -18.63 5.76 9.53
CA ILE A 480 -18.07 5.42 10.85
C ILE A 480 -16.72 6.10 11.05
N VAL A 481 -15.83 6.02 10.06
CA VAL A 481 -14.50 6.65 10.12
C VAL A 481 -14.62 8.16 10.20
N THR A 482 -15.52 8.75 9.40
CA THR A 482 -15.77 10.19 9.40
C THR A 482 -16.28 10.68 10.76
N ASN A 483 -17.33 10.05 11.28
CA ASN A 483 -17.92 10.44 12.56
C ASN A 483 -16.91 10.29 13.70
N TYR A 484 -16.14 9.20 13.71
CA TYR A 484 -15.09 9.00 14.70
C TYR A 484 -13.98 10.06 14.61
N LEU A 485 -13.53 10.45 13.43
CA LEU A 485 -12.53 11.51 13.28
C LEU A 485 -13.07 12.88 13.74
N LEU A 486 -14.34 13.16 13.53
CA LEU A 486 -14.97 14.40 13.95
C LEU A 486 -15.23 14.42 15.47
N GLU A 487 -15.71 13.32 16.02
CA GLU A 487 -16.18 13.19 17.42
C GLU A 487 -15.64 11.89 18.06
N PRO A 488 -14.33 11.77 18.35
CA PRO A 488 -13.73 10.53 18.86
C PRO A 488 -14.19 10.13 20.28
N GLU A 489 -14.79 11.06 21.01
CA GLU A 489 -15.44 10.81 22.30
C GLU A 489 -16.73 9.97 22.17
N VAL A 490 -17.37 9.95 21.00
CA VAL A 490 -18.53 9.10 20.73
C VAL A 490 -18.06 7.67 20.47
N LYS A 491 -18.44 6.76 21.38
CA LYS A 491 -17.98 5.37 21.32
C LYS A 491 -18.52 4.62 20.12
N VAL A 492 -17.61 4.01 19.38
CA VAL A 492 -17.91 3.07 18.29
C VAL A 492 -17.94 1.65 18.87
N THR A 493 -18.88 0.82 18.41
CA THR A 493 -18.92 -0.62 18.73
C THR A 493 -18.42 -1.44 17.56
N ASP A 494 -17.90 -2.64 17.83
CA ASP A 494 -17.52 -3.60 16.80
C ASP A 494 -18.67 -3.81 15.82
N ARG A 495 -18.34 -3.77 14.53
CA ARG A 495 -19.34 -3.88 13.47
C ARG A 495 -18.76 -4.53 12.21
N LYS A 496 -19.63 -5.19 11.47
CA LYS A 496 -19.31 -5.64 10.10
C LYS A 496 -19.89 -4.66 9.09
N CYS A 497 -19.09 -4.34 8.08
CA CYS A 497 -19.51 -3.62 6.89
C CYS A 497 -19.29 -4.49 5.66
N GLU A 498 -20.22 -4.42 4.72
CA GLU A 498 -20.13 -5.08 3.43
C GLU A 498 -19.96 -4.01 2.34
N ARG A 499 -19.28 -4.37 1.27
CA ARG A 499 -19.14 -3.48 0.13
C ARG A 499 -20.49 -3.27 -0.54
N VAL A 500 -20.85 -2.02 -0.78
CA VAL A 500 -22.02 -1.69 -1.58
C VAL A 500 -21.81 -2.23 -3.00
N LYS A 501 -22.56 -3.28 -3.37
CA LYS A 501 -22.57 -3.78 -4.75
C LYS A 501 -23.09 -2.64 -5.63
N ARG A 502 -22.22 -2.07 -6.44
CA ARG A 502 -22.67 -1.14 -7.49
C ARG A 502 -23.58 -1.94 -8.40
N ILE A 503 -24.87 -1.61 -8.43
CA ILE A 503 -25.80 -2.12 -9.43
C ILE A 503 -25.25 -1.57 -10.75
N SER A 504 -24.60 -2.43 -11.54
CA SER A 504 -24.28 -2.08 -12.92
C SER A 504 -25.63 -1.98 -13.63
N TYR A 505 -26.13 -0.76 -13.81
CA TYR A 505 -27.17 -0.53 -14.80
C TYR A 505 -26.54 -0.93 -16.13
N ARG A 506 -26.88 -2.13 -16.64
CA ARG A 506 -26.75 -2.38 -18.05
C ARG A 506 -27.63 -1.36 -18.72
N TYR A 507 -27.05 -0.37 -19.37
CA TYR A 507 -27.75 0.38 -20.39
C TYR A 507 -28.15 -0.68 -21.42
N SER A 508 -29.41 -1.11 -21.40
CA SER A 508 -30.01 -1.75 -22.55
C SER A 508 -29.96 -0.69 -23.65
N ASN A 509 -29.25 -0.98 -24.73
CA ASN A 509 -29.24 -0.17 -25.95
C ASN A 509 -30.61 -0.26 -26.69
N GLU A 510 -31.69 -0.23 -25.99
CA GLU A 510 -33.00 0.05 -26.54
C GLU A 510 -33.22 1.56 -26.41
N ALA A 511 -32.95 2.26 -27.51
CA ALA A 511 -33.40 3.63 -27.67
C ALA A 511 -34.92 3.65 -27.40
N PRO A 512 -35.42 4.53 -26.51
CA PRO A 512 -36.84 4.68 -26.34
C PRO A 512 -37.41 5.14 -27.69
N THR A 513 -38.23 4.30 -28.33
CA THR A 513 -39.07 4.69 -29.44
C THR A 513 -40.08 5.70 -28.92
N VAL A 514 -39.80 6.97 -29.10
CA VAL A 514 -40.77 8.03 -28.89
C VAL A 514 -41.80 7.92 -30.02
N PRO A 515 -43.12 7.73 -29.74
CA PRO A 515 -44.12 7.76 -30.78
C PRO A 515 -44.18 9.22 -31.31
N VAL A 516 -43.91 9.36 -32.59
CA VAL A 516 -44.14 10.60 -33.32
C VAL A 516 -45.66 10.78 -33.46
N ASN A 517 -46.28 11.55 -32.61
CA ASN A 517 -47.61 12.09 -32.86
C ASN A 517 -47.46 13.42 -33.57
N SER A 518 -48.00 13.40 -34.79
CA SER A 518 -48.15 14.52 -35.72
C SER A 518 -49.08 15.61 -35.19
N ALA A 519 -48.74 16.86 -35.54
CA ALA A 519 -49.59 18.03 -35.73
C ALA A 519 -50.16 18.73 -34.48
N HIS A 520 -49.68 19.93 -34.22
CA HIS A 520 -50.49 21.14 -34.46
C HIS A 520 -49.59 22.37 -34.44
N SER A 521 -49.75 23.15 -35.51
CA SER A 521 -49.31 24.54 -35.70
C SER A 521 -50.00 25.47 -34.71
N GLY A 522 -49.28 26.46 -34.20
CA GLY A 522 -49.85 27.56 -33.43
C GLY A 522 -48.79 28.58 -33.05
N ASP A 523 -48.64 29.61 -33.87
CA ASP A 523 -47.98 30.86 -33.53
C ASP A 523 -48.41 31.38 -32.17
N ILE A 524 -47.51 32.07 -31.45
CA ILE A 524 -47.75 33.38 -30.84
C ILE A 524 -46.44 33.96 -30.28
N HIS A 525 -46.21 35.21 -30.65
CA HIS A 525 -45.28 36.22 -30.15
C HIS A 525 -45.22 36.40 -28.62
N LEU A 526 -44.06 36.59 -28.08
CA LEU A 526 -43.45 37.77 -27.42
C LEU A 526 -42.18 37.32 -26.72
#